data_2d7b8c8c0ca1e8fadffd8ba8f5691ba0
#
_entry.id   2d7b8c8c0ca1e8fadffd8ba8f5691ba0
#
_cell.length_a   1.000
_cell.length_b   1.000
_cell.length_c   1.000
_cell.angle_alpha   90.00
_cell.angle_beta   90.00
_cell.angle_gamma   90.00
#
_symmetry.space_group_name_H-M   'P 1'
#
loop_
_entity.id
_entity.type
_entity.pdbx_description
1 polymer ?
#
loop_
_entity_poly.entity_id
_entity_poly.type
_entity_poly.pdbx_seq_one_letter_code
_entity_poly.pdbx_strand_id
1 'polypeptide(L)'
;MKPTLLLLAAGMGSRYGGLKQLDGLGPNGETIMDYSIYDAIKAGFGKIVFIIRKDFEAQFREKVLSKYEGHIPAELVFQSIDALPEGFTVPEGREKPWGTNHAVLMAKPVVHEPFCVINCDDFYNRDAFMVIGKFLANLPEGSKNKYAMVGFRVGNTLSENGTVSRGLCSTNEQGHLTTVVERTKIERRDGKVQYMDEDGSWTTVPDNTPTSMNMWGFTPDYFEYSESYFKEFLSNPKNIENKKSEYYIPMMVNKLINDGTATVDVLDTTSTWFGVTYPADRDGVVARIKKLVDEGIYPKKLF
;
A
#
# COMPACT_ATOMS: atom_id res chain seq x y z
N MET A 1 18.07 -1.98 -12.67
CA MET A 1 17.16 -3.16 -12.72
C MET A 1 15.72 -2.66 -12.75
N LYS A 2 14.77 -3.32 -13.43
CA LYS A 2 13.37 -2.91 -13.41
C LYS A 2 12.72 -3.37 -12.09
N PRO A 3 12.08 -2.49 -11.31
CA PRO A 3 11.47 -2.89 -10.07
C PRO A 3 10.18 -3.69 -10.28
N THR A 4 9.76 -4.42 -9.23
CA THR A 4 8.48 -5.14 -9.18
C THR A 4 7.45 -4.34 -8.39
N LEU A 5 6.19 -4.36 -8.84
CA LEU A 5 5.05 -3.83 -8.09
C LEU A 5 4.33 -4.98 -7.36
N LEU A 6 4.21 -4.89 -6.02
CA LEU A 6 3.40 -5.77 -5.20
C LEU A 6 2.05 -5.11 -4.90
N LEU A 7 0.96 -5.79 -5.22
CA LEU A 7 -0.40 -5.32 -4.92
C LEU A 7 -1.00 -6.15 -3.78
N LEU A 8 -1.31 -5.48 -2.67
CA LEU A 8 -2.00 -6.08 -1.54
C LEU A 8 -3.49 -6.23 -1.86
N ALA A 9 -3.90 -7.43 -2.24
CA ALA A 9 -5.27 -7.76 -2.64
C ALA A 9 -5.91 -8.88 -1.80
N ALA A 10 -5.26 -9.35 -0.73
CA ALA A 10 -5.77 -10.40 0.14
C ALA A 10 -6.83 -9.91 1.15
N GLY A 11 -6.88 -8.61 1.42
CA GLY A 11 -7.86 -7.98 2.33
C GLY A 11 -9.27 -7.86 1.75
N MET A 12 -9.60 -8.69 0.81
CA MET A 12 -10.81 -8.62 0.00
C MET A 12 -12.09 -8.63 0.81
N GLY A 13 -12.70 -7.52 0.76
CA GLY A 13 -14.08 -7.15 1.00
C GLY A 13 -15.05 -8.13 1.64
N SER A 14 -14.74 -8.61 2.86
CA SER A 14 -15.75 -9.32 3.68
C SER A 14 -17.03 -8.49 3.92
N ARG A 15 -16.97 -7.18 3.67
CA ARG A 15 -18.10 -6.25 3.84
C ARG A 15 -19.02 -6.12 2.64
N TYR A 16 -18.61 -6.60 1.43
CA TYR A 16 -19.35 -6.40 0.17
C TYR A 16 -19.76 -7.71 -0.53
N GLY A 17 -19.53 -8.88 0.10
CA GLY A 17 -19.93 -10.18 -0.48
C GLY A 17 -19.26 -10.56 -1.80
N GLY A 18 -18.17 -9.87 -2.21
CA GLY A 18 -17.48 -10.10 -3.48
C GLY A 18 -16.13 -9.37 -3.57
N LEU A 19 -15.50 -9.48 -4.73
CA LEU A 19 -14.25 -8.82 -5.05
C LEU A 19 -14.48 -7.32 -5.28
N LYS A 20 -14.46 -6.49 -4.22
CA LYS A 20 -14.57 -5.02 -4.33
C LYS A 20 -13.57 -4.42 -5.33
N GLN A 21 -12.42 -5.07 -5.48
CA GLN A 21 -11.37 -4.67 -6.42
C GLN A 21 -11.78 -4.81 -7.90
N LEU A 22 -12.90 -5.47 -8.18
CA LEU A 22 -13.46 -5.61 -9.52
C LEU A 22 -14.55 -4.55 -9.81
N ASP A 23 -14.82 -3.61 -8.89
CA ASP A 23 -15.76 -2.52 -9.16
C ASP A 23 -15.17 -1.61 -10.25
N GLY A 24 -15.83 -1.55 -11.39
CA GLY A 24 -15.49 -0.68 -12.49
C GLY A 24 -15.83 0.77 -12.16
N LEU A 25 -14.81 1.59 -12.07
CA LEU A 25 -14.89 3.02 -11.75
C LEU A 25 -14.48 3.90 -12.94
N GLY A 26 -13.75 3.33 -13.89
CA GLY A 26 -13.37 3.97 -15.13
C GLY A 26 -14.46 3.89 -16.21
N PRO A 27 -14.36 4.69 -17.28
CA PRO A 27 -15.37 4.80 -18.31
C PRO A 27 -15.62 3.53 -19.13
N ASN A 28 -14.69 2.58 -19.15
CA ASN A 28 -14.86 1.28 -19.80
C ASN A 28 -14.84 0.12 -18.78
N GLY A 29 -15.14 0.40 -17.51
CA GLY A 29 -15.15 -0.59 -16.46
C GLY A 29 -13.77 -0.88 -15.86
N GLU A 30 -12.79 0.01 -16.08
CA GLU A 30 -11.49 -0.09 -15.45
C GLU A 30 -11.64 0.07 -13.92
N THR A 31 -10.90 -0.75 -13.19
CA THR A 31 -10.80 -0.68 -11.73
C THR A 31 -9.71 0.31 -11.30
N ILE A 32 -9.69 0.74 -10.03
CA ILE A 32 -8.58 1.57 -9.49
C ILE A 32 -7.24 0.88 -9.74
N MET A 33 -7.18 -0.42 -9.54
CA MET A 33 -5.98 -1.23 -9.74
C MET A 33 -5.46 -1.16 -11.19
N ASP A 34 -6.34 -1.11 -12.19
CA ASP A 34 -5.94 -1.00 -13.60
C ASP A 34 -5.17 0.29 -13.85
N TYR A 35 -5.56 1.43 -13.22
CA TYR A 35 -4.82 2.70 -13.30
C TYR A 35 -3.47 2.62 -12.61
N SER A 36 -3.40 1.99 -11.42
CA SER A 36 -2.13 1.79 -10.72
C SER A 36 -1.14 0.97 -11.54
N ILE A 37 -1.59 -0.11 -12.19
CA ILE A 37 -0.73 -0.94 -13.05
C ILE A 37 -0.31 -0.18 -14.30
N TYR A 38 -1.22 0.56 -14.92
CA TYR A 38 -0.89 1.41 -16.06
C TYR A 38 0.21 2.42 -15.73
N ASP A 39 0.09 3.11 -14.59
CA ASP A 39 1.08 4.08 -14.15
C ASP A 39 2.41 3.42 -13.76
N ALA A 40 2.38 2.24 -13.15
CA ALA A 40 3.59 1.46 -12.87
C ALA A 40 4.34 1.07 -14.17
N ILE A 41 3.62 0.63 -15.21
CA ILE A 41 4.23 0.34 -16.53
C ILE A 41 4.90 1.60 -17.08
N LYS A 42 4.24 2.76 -17.01
CA LYS A 42 4.79 4.05 -17.45
C LYS A 42 5.99 4.50 -16.62
N ALA A 43 6.02 4.14 -15.33
CA ALA A 43 7.14 4.41 -14.43
C ALA A 43 8.30 3.41 -14.56
N GLY A 44 8.21 2.42 -15.47
CA GLY A 44 9.29 1.49 -15.79
C GLY A 44 9.33 0.22 -14.94
N PHE A 45 8.28 -0.10 -14.20
CA PHE A 45 8.17 -1.39 -13.52
C PHE A 45 8.18 -2.55 -14.53
N GLY A 46 8.83 -3.65 -14.17
CA GLY A 46 9.06 -4.80 -15.07
C GLY A 46 8.19 -6.00 -14.79
N LYS A 47 7.56 -6.06 -13.62
CA LYS A 47 6.73 -7.18 -13.17
C LYS A 47 5.70 -6.68 -12.15
N ILE A 48 4.56 -7.34 -12.10
CA ILE A 48 3.57 -7.18 -11.03
C ILE A 48 3.35 -8.50 -10.30
N VAL A 49 3.16 -8.44 -8.99
CA VAL A 49 2.84 -9.58 -8.16
C VAL A 49 1.60 -9.25 -7.32
N PHE A 50 0.55 -10.01 -7.49
CA PHE A 50 -0.66 -9.85 -6.68
C PHE A 50 -0.62 -10.79 -5.50
N ILE A 51 -0.87 -10.26 -4.32
CA ILE A 51 -1.01 -11.02 -3.09
C ILE A 51 -2.50 -11.17 -2.80
N ILE A 52 -3.01 -12.38 -3.00
CA ILE A 52 -4.45 -12.69 -2.87
C ILE A 52 -4.68 -13.83 -1.88
N ARG A 53 -5.93 -14.13 -1.59
CA ARG A 53 -6.32 -15.38 -0.93
C ARG A 53 -6.46 -16.50 -1.98
N LYS A 54 -6.10 -17.72 -1.61
CA LYS A 54 -6.14 -18.88 -2.52
C LYS A 54 -7.53 -19.19 -3.08
N ASP A 55 -8.58 -18.97 -2.29
CA ASP A 55 -9.96 -19.23 -2.68
C ASP A 55 -10.46 -18.33 -3.84
N PHE A 56 -9.77 -17.22 -4.13
CA PHE A 56 -10.09 -16.34 -5.25
C PHE A 56 -9.25 -16.58 -6.51
N GLU A 57 -8.33 -17.53 -6.50
CA GLU A 57 -7.36 -17.70 -7.60
C GLU A 57 -8.02 -17.85 -8.97
N ALA A 58 -8.99 -18.75 -9.12
CA ALA A 58 -9.62 -19.01 -10.43
C ALA A 58 -10.30 -17.75 -10.99
N GLN A 59 -11.09 -17.08 -10.17
CA GLN A 59 -11.79 -15.86 -10.57
C GLN A 59 -10.81 -14.71 -10.86
N PHE A 60 -9.73 -14.61 -10.10
CA PHE A 60 -8.72 -13.57 -10.27
C PHE A 60 -7.91 -13.77 -11.55
N ARG A 61 -7.56 -15.02 -11.89
CA ARG A 61 -6.90 -15.35 -13.15
C ARG A 61 -7.76 -14.98 -14.35
N GLU A 62 -9.02 -15.36 -14.32
CA GLU A 62 -9.96 -15.11 -15.42
C GLU A 62 -10.24 -13.61 -15.60
N LYS A 63 -10.56 -12.88 -14.52
CA LYS A 63 -11.09 -11.52 -14.59
C LYS A 63 -10.05 -10.41 -14.46
N VAL A 64 -8.89 -10.72 -13.90
CA VAL A 64 -7.86 -9.71 -13.60
C VAL A 64 -6.59 -9.97 -14.39
N LEU A 65 -5.95 -11.12 -14.22
CA LEU A 65 -4.66 -11.40 -14.88
C LEU A 65 -4.74 -11.33 -16.40
N SER A 66 -5.82 -11.83 -16.97
CA SER A 66 -6.02 -11.81 -18.43
C SER A 66 -5.96 -10.41 -19.05
N LYS A 67 -6.28 -9.36 -18.28
CA LYS A 67 -6.20 -7.96 -18.75
C LYS A 67 -4.77 -7.51 -19.03
N TYR A 68 -3.78 -8.09 -18.35
CA TYR A 68 -2.38 -7.63 -18.41
C TYR A 68 -1.51 -8.50 -19.30
N GLU A 69 -2.06 -9.55 -19.89
CA GLU A 69 -1.35 -10.40 -20.85
C GLU A 69 -0.81 -9.57 -22.02
N GLY A 70 0.49 -9.72 -22.29
CA GLY A 70 1.17 -8.95 -23.35
C GLY A 70 1.58 -7.51 -22.95
N HIS A 71 1.15 -7.02 -21.79
CA HIS A 71 1.49 -5.68 -21.30
C HIS A 71 2.59 -5.69 -20.24
N ILE A 72 2.52 -6.59 -19.27
CA ILE A 72 3.51 -6.75 -18.20
C ILE A 72 3.45 -8.17 -17.62
N PRO A 73 4.57 -8.82 -17.29
CA PRO A 73 4.59 -10.08 -16.55
C PRO A 73 3.84 -9.96 -15.22
N ALA A 74 2.96 -10.91 -14.93
CA ALA A 74 2.12 -10.90 -13.74
C ALA A 74 2.11 -12.26 -13.04
N GLU A 75 2.30 -12.26 -11.71
CA GLU A 75 2.32 -13.46 -10.87
C GLU A 75 1.31 -13.35 -9.73
N LEU A 76 0.85 -14.50 -9.22
CA LEU A 76 0.02 -14.59 -8.01
C LEU A 76 0.81 -15.25 -6.89
N VAL A 77 0.72 -14.68 -5.70
CA VAL A 77 1.11 -15.31 -4.45
C VAL A 77 -0.06 -15.30 -3.47
N PHE A 78 -0.05 -16.22 -2.51
CA PHE A 78 -1.21 -16.46 -1.67
C PHE A 78 -0.89 -16.16 -0.22
N GLN A 79 -1.68 -15.26 0.39
CA GLN A 79 -1.67 -15.07 1.83
C GLN A 79 -2.66 -16.05 2.47
N SER A 80 -2.16 -16.86 3.41
CA SER A 80 -2.97 -17.76 4.23
C SER A 80 -2.63 -17.58 5.71
N ILE A 81 -3.62 -17.79 6.60
CA ILE A 81 -3.40 -17.67 8.05
C ILE A 81 -2.47 -18.74 8.62
N ASP A 82 -2.33 -19.87 7.93
CA ASP A 82 -1.47 -21.00 8.28
C ASP A 82 -0.06 -20.90 7.68
N ALA A 83 0.22 -19.87 6.86
CA ALA A 83 1.55 -19.58 6.36
C ALA A 83 2.42 -18.96 7.47
N LEU A 84 2.80 -19.79 8.44
CA LEU A 84 3.57 -19.40 9.63
C LEU A 84 4.99 -19.97 9.56
N PRO A 85 5.95 -19.32 10.22
CA PRO A 85 7.29 -19.89 10.41
C PRO A 85 7.22 -21.19 11.21
N GLU A 86 8.24 -22.03 11.04
CA GLU A 86 8.38 -23.26 11.82
C GLU A 86 8.32 -22.99 13.33
N GLY A 87 7.59 -23.85 14.06
CA GLY A 87 7.38 -23.75 15.50
C GLY A 87 6.14 -22.95 15.92
N PHE A 88 5.42 -22.34 14.98
CA PHE A 88 4.18 -21.62 15.28
C PHE A 88 2.97 -22.32 14.68
N THR A 89 1.84 -22.22 15.37
CA THR A 89 0.54 -22.75 14.92
C THR A 89 -0.52 -21.68 14.98
N VAL A 90 -1.51 -21.80 14.13
CA VAL A 90 -2.64 -20.86 14.13
C VAL A 90 -3.45 -21.05 15.42
N PRO A 91 -3.69 -19.99 16.21
CA PRO A 91 -4.54 -20.09 17.40
C PRO A 91 -5.96 -20.51 17.03
N GLU A 92 -6.55 -21.34 17.87
CA GLU A 92 -7.92 -21.80 17.67
C GLU A 92 -8.91 -20.64 17.51
N GLY A 93 -9.71 -20.71 16.44
CA GLY A 93 -10.72 -19.69 16.14
C GLY A 93 -10.15 -18.36 15.61
N ARG A 94 -8.91 -18.31 15.16
CA ARG A 94 -8.39 -17.16 14.40
C ARG A 94 -8.83 -17.25 12.95
N GLU A 95 -9.51 -16.20 12.49
CA GLU A 95 -9.93 -16.05 11.07
C GLU A 95 -9.23 -14.87 10.38
N LYS A 96 -8.73 -13.91 11.18
CA LYS A 96 -8.13 -12.69 10.66
C LYS A 96 -6.72 -12.96 10.12
N PRO A 97 -6.38 -12.48 8.89
CA PRO A 97 -5.02 -12.51 8.36
C PRO A 97 -4.03 -11.81 9.30
N TRP A 98 -2.74 -12.16 9.18
CA TRP A 98 -1.69 -11.64 10.06
C TRP A 98 -1.22 -10.22 9.73
N GLY A 99 -1.87 -9.53 8.80
CA GLY A 99 -1.60 -8.13 8.46
C GLY A 99 -0.83 -7.94 7.17
N THR A 100 -0.59 -6.66 6.83
CA THR A 100 -0.02 -6.27 5.52
C THR A 100 1.42 -6.70 5.35
N ASN A 101 2.22 -6.70 6.42
CA ASN A 101 3.61 -7.15 6.30
C ASN A 101 3.74 -8.66 6.13
N HIS A 102 2.85 -9.44 6.77
CA HIS A 102 2.76 -10.88 6.49
C HIS A 102 2.37 -11.14 5.02
N ALA A 103 1.46 -10.34 4.46
CA ALA A 103 1.13 -10.43 3.03
C ALA A 103 2.37 -10.22 2.15
N VAL A 104 3.17 -9.19 2.44
CA VAL A 104 4.43 -8.92 1.70
C VAL A 104 5.39 -10.11 1.77
N LEU A 105 5.51 -10.80 2.91
CA LEU A 105 6.36 -11.97 3.05
C LEU A 105 6.03 -13.10 2.06
N MET A 106 4.78 -13.22 1.64
CA MET A 106 4.37 -14.25 0.67
C MET A 106 5.02 -14.06 -0.71
N ALA A 107 5.52 -12.86 -0.99
CA ALA A 107 6.21 -12.57 -2.25
C ALA A 107 7.72 -12.93 -2.24
N LYS A 108 8.30 -13.28 -1.08
CA LYS A 108 9.73 -13.62 -0.94
C LYS A 108 10.24 -14.63 -1.99
N PRO A 109 9.52 -15.72 -2.33
CA PRO A 109 9.99 -16.70 -3.29
C PRO A 109 10.05 -16.21 -4.74
N VAL A 110 9.34 -15.14 -5.08
CA VAL A 110 9.17 -14.68 -6.47
C VAL A 110 9.70 -13.28 -6.73
N VAL A 111 10.15 -12.55 -5.69
CA VAL A 111 10.68 -11.18 -5.83
C VAL A 111 12.12 -11.13 -5.34
N HIS A 112 13.04 -10.88 -6.28
CA HIS A 112 14.49 -10.83 -6.03
C HIS A 112 15.12 -9.48 -6.43
N GLU A 113 14.33 -8.59 -7.01
CA GLU A 113 14.66 -7.23 -7.40
C GLU A 113 14.04 -6.20 -6.43
N PRO A 114 14.48 -4.93 -6.43
CA PRO A 114 13.80 -3.87 -5.69
C PRO A 114 12.31 -3.82 -6.04
N PHE A 115 11.47 -3.54 -5.05
CA PHE A 115 10.03 -3.62 -5.24
C PHE A 115 9.28 -2.50 -4.54
N CYS A 116 8.10 -2.17 -5.06
CA CYS A 116 7.15 -1.25 -4.45
C CYS A 116 5.91 -2.01 -3.99
N VAL A 117 5.42 -1.70 -2.80
CA VAL A 117 4.16 -2.24 -2.24
C VAL A 117 3.09 -1.17 -2.27
N ILE A 118 1.88 -1.54 -2.70
CA ILE A 118 0.68 -0.68 -2.67
C ILE A 118 -0.57 -1.48 -2.26
N ASN A 119 -1.59 -0.75 -1.82
CA ASN A 119 -2.94 -1.30 -1.73
C ASN A 119 -3.57 -1.35 -3.12
N CYS A 120 -4.33 -2.38 -3.43
CA CYS A 120 -4.95 -2.53 -4.75
C CYS A 120 -6.21 -1.67 -4.97
N ASP A 121 -6.79 -1.12 -3.90
CA ASP A 121 -8.03 -0.35 -3.90
C ASP A 121 -7.82 1.17 -3.69
N ASP A 122 -6.58 1.63 -3.71
CA ASP A 122 -6.17 3.02 -3.59
C ASP A 122 -5.70 3.60 -4.94
N PHE A 123 -6.13 4.82 -5.25
CA PHE A 123 -5.68 5.56 -6.42
C PHE A 123 -4.52 6.48 -6.04
N TYR A 124 -3.32 6.16 -6.51
CA TYR A 124 -2.08 6.86 -6.15
C TYR A 124 -1.67 7.97 -7.10
N ASN A 125 -2.23 7.97 -8.34
CA ASN A 125 -1.89 8.88 -9.41
C ASN A 125 -0.43 8.71 -9.93
N ARG A 126 -0.18 9.16 -11.16
CA ARG A 126 1.04 8.88 -11.91
C ARG A 126 2.32 9.38 -11.26
N ASP A 127 2.35 10.61 -10.74
CA ASP A 127 3.56 11.19 -10.17
C ASP A 127 4.12 10.33 -9.02
N ALA A 128 3.26 9.76 -8.18
CA ALA A 128 3.69 8.85 -7.11
C ALA A 128 4.45 7.62 -7.64
N PHE A 129 3.97 7.00 -8.73
CA PHE A 129 4.68 5.88 -9.37
C PHE A 129 5.99 6.32 -10.02
N MET A 130 6.03 7.52 -10.63
CA MET A 130 7.24 8.04 -11.26
C MET A 130 8.35 8.29 -10.24
N VAL A 131 8.04 8.89 -9.07
CA VAL A 131 9.05 9.19 -8.05
C VAL A 131 9.60 7.91 -7.41
N ILE A 132 8.75 6.95 -7.07
CA ILE A 132 9.22 5.70 -6.47
C ILE A 132 9.87 4.76 -7.48
N GLY A 133 9.34 4.69 -8.71
CA GLY A 133 9.94 3.91 -9.79
C GLY A 133 11.33 4.40 -10.12
N LYS A 134 11.54 5.72 -10.20
CA LYS A 134 12.85 6.34 -10.39
C LYS A 134 13.81 6.03 -9.24
N PHE A 135 13.35 6.12 -7.99
CA PHE A 135 14.17 5.77 -6.84
C PHE A 135 14.66 4.32 -6.92
N LEU A 136 13.74 3.37 -7.07
CA LEU A 136 14.07 1.94 -7.10
C LEU A 136 14.95 1.54 -8.29
N ALA A 137 14.69 2.10 -9.48
CA ALA A 137 15.46 1.81 -10.69
C ALA A 137 16.91 2.34 -10.62
N ASN A 138 17.16 3.39 -9.86
CA ASN A 138 18.47 4.02 -9.70
C ASN A 138 19.29 3.41 -8.53
N LEU A 139 18.75 2.51 -7.76
CA LEU A 139 19.52 1.81 -6.74
C LEU A 139 20.65 1.00 -7.40
N PRO A 140 21.90 1.11 -6.91
CA PRO A 140 22.98 0.25 -7.34
C PRO A 140 22.63 -1.23 -7.17
N GLU A 141 23.14 -2.08 -8.04
CA GLU A 141 22.96 -3.52 -7.91
C GLU A 141 23.51 -4.02 -6.57
N GLY A 142 22.76 -4.89 -5.90
CA GLY A 142 23.11 -5.41 -4.58
C GLY A 142 22.88 -4.42 -3.43
N SER A 143 22.23 -3.28 -3.67
CA SER A 143 21.84 -2.35 -2.59
C SER A 143 21.03 -3.05 -1.51
N LYS A 144 21.34 -2.75 -0.26
CA LYS A 144 20.66 -3.24 0.94
C LYS A 144 20.28 -2.08 1.86
N ASN A 145 19.23 -2.27 2.65
CA ASN A 145 18.79 -1.34 3.68
C ASN A 145 18.49 0.08 3.14
N LYS A 146 18.16 0.17 1.84
CA LYS A 146 17.79 1.40 1.15
C LYS A 146 16.32 1.35 0.78
N TYR A 147 15.51 1.98 1.57
CA TYR A 147 14.07 1.95 1.44
C TYR A 147 13.53 3.35 1.17
N ALA A 148 12.31 3.41 0.69
CA ALA A 148 11.62 4.67 0.47
C ALA A 148 10.12 4.54 0.79
N MET A 149 9.51 5.67 1.04
CA MET A 149 8.07 5.81 1.16
C MET A 149 7.64 7.02 0.32
N VAL A 150 6.56 6.89 -0.43
CA VAL A 150 5.95 8.07 -1.05
C VAL A 150 5.18 8.83 0.01
N GLY A 151 5.65 10.03 0.31
CA GLY A 151 5.03 10.96 1.25
C GLY A 151 3.98 11.81 0.55
N PHE A 152 2.72 11.40 0.64
CA PHE A 152 1.62 12.23 0.16
C PHE A 152 1.40 13.41 1.09
N ARG A 153 1.04 14.56 0.55
CA ARG A 153 0.66 15.72 1.36
C ARG A 153 -0.70 15.44 1.99
N VAL A 154 -0.82 15.54 3.31
CA VAL A 154 -2.05 15.17 4.05
C VAL A 154 -3.28 15.87 3.49
N GLY A 155 -3.17 17.15 3.10
CA GLY A 155 -4.25 17.91 2.49
C GLY A 155 -4.78 17.32 1.17
N ASN A 156 -3.97 16.48 0.49
CA ASN A 156 -4.32 15.79 -0.76
C ASN A 156 -4.91 14.38 -0.54
N THR A 157 -5.20 13.99 0.70
CA THR A 157 -5.64 12.63 1.07
C THR A 157 -6.94 12.60 1.86
N LEU A 158 -7.61 13.72 1.99
CA LEU A 158 -8.85 13.87 2.78
C LEU A 158 -10.07 13.36 2.00
N SER A 159 -11.13 13.00 2.74
CA SER A 159 -12.46 12.74 2.20
C SER A 159 -13.38 13.93 2.48
N GLU A 160 -14.30 14.21 1.55
CA GLU A 160 -15.37 15.17 1.75
C GLU A 160 -16.56 14.59 2.55
N ASN A 161 -16.60 13.26 2.71
CA ASN A 161 -17.72 12.54 3.31
C ASN A 161 -17.47 12.15 4.78
N GLY A 162 -16.35 12.57 5.38
CA GLY A 162 -16.06 12.30 6.79
C GLY A 162 -14.57 12.31 7.12
N THR A 163 -14.28 12.00 8.37
CA THR A 163 -12.90 11.93 8.86
C THR A 163 -12.16 10.72 8.28
N VAL A 164 -10.85 10.84 8.13
CA VAL A 164 -9.97 9.76 7.67
C VAL A 164 -8.91 9.43 8.71
N SER A 165 -8.30 8.25 8.61
CA SER A 165 -7.13 7.86 9.38
C SER A 165 -5.89 7.84 8.49
N ARG A 166 -4.77 8.41 8.96
CA ARG A 166 -3.52 8.51 8.20
C ARG A 166 -2.30 8.36 9.10
N GLY A 167 -1.26 7.73 8.57
CA GLY A 167 0.05 7.72 9.18
C GLY A 167 0.80 9.02 8.92
N LEU A 168 0.72 10.00 9.83
CA LEU A 168 1.49 11.24 9.70
C LEU A 168 2.98 10.95 9.94
N CYS A 169 3.83 11.48 9.06
CA CYS A 169 5.25 11.18 9.04
C CYS A 169 6.07 12.37 9.49
N SER A 170 7.15 12.08 10.24
CA SER A 170 8.20 13.04 10.54
C SER A 170 9.48 12.65 9.82
N THR A 171 10.27 13.65 9.41
CA THR A 171 11.55 13.45 8.73
C THR A 171 12.67 14.18 9.44
N ASN A 172 13.91 13.69 9.30
CA ASN A 172 15.09 14.44 9.70
C ASN A 172 15.51 15.45 8.61
N GLU A 173 16.61 16.19 8.86
CA GLU A 173 17.15 17.20 7.94
C GLU A 173 17.58 16.62 6.58
N GLN A 174 17.89 15.32 6.51
CA GLN A 174 18.25 14.61 5.29
C GLN A 174 17.04 14.10 4.50
N GLY A 175 15.81 14.31 5.01
CA GLY A 175 14.58 13.82 4.39
C GLY A 175 14.28 12.33 4.67
N HIS A 176 15.01 11.71 5.59
CA HIS A 176 14.74 10.34 6.00
C HIS A 176 13.61 10.30 7.02
N LEU A 177 12.74 9.31 6.89
CA LEU A 177 11.65 9.03 7.81
C LEU A 177 12.19 8.73 9.21
N THR A 178 11.65 9.41 10.22
CA THR A 178 11.97 9.16 11.63
C THR A 178 10.85 8.47 12.36
N THR A 179 9.60 8.83 12.06
CA THR A 179 8.42 8.21 12.68
C THR A 179 7.23 8.23 11.73
N VAL A 180 6.36 7.23 11.89
CA VAL A 180 4.99 7.22 11.34
C VAL A 180 4.03 7.08 12.52
N VAL A 181 3.18 8.08 12.70
CA VAL A 181 2.18 8.08 13.78
C VAL A 181 0.79 8.03 13.17
N GLU A 182 0.09 6.92 13.41
CA GLU A 182 -1.31 6.81 12.97
C GLU A 182 -2.17 7.81 13.73
N ARG A 183 -2.83 8.70 12.97
CA ARG A 183 -3.81 9.64 13.50
C ARG A 183 -5.17 9.31 12.92
N THR A 184 -6.13 9.20 13.78
CA THR A 184 -7.53 8.98 13.43
C THR A 184 -8.28 10.30 13.37
N LYS A 185 -9.45 10.31 12.75
CA LYS A 185 -10.33 11.49 12.70
C LYS A 185 -9.63 12.75 12.19
N ILE A 186 -8.97 12.63 11.02
CA ILE A 186 -8.38 13.77 10.32
C ILE A 186 -9.42 14.32 9.34
N GLU A 187 -9.61 15.63 9.35
CA GLU A 187 -10.50 16.33 8.41
C GLU A 187 -10.07 17.78 8.19
N ARG A 188 -10.69 18.47 7.24
CA ARG A 188 -10.52 19.91 7.06
C ARG A 188 -11.57 20.66 7.87
N ARG A 189 -11.11 21.43 8.85
CA ARG A 189 -11.94 22.28 9.73
C ARG A 189 -11.46 23.72 9.61
N ASP A 190 -12.38 24.67 9.41
CA ASP A 190 -12.06 26.11 9.29
C ASP A 190 -10.91 26.40 8.31
N GLY A 191 -10.89 25.66 7.18
CA GLY A 191 -9.88 25.80 6.13
C GLY A 191 -8.52 25.13 6.44
N LYS A 192 -8.34 24.54 7.63
CA LYS A 192 -7.08 23.89 8.08
C LYS A 192 -7.26 22.38 8.22
N VAL A 193 -6.21 21.62 7.94
CA VAL A 193 -6.19 20.19 8.26
C VAL A 193 -5.97 20.01 9.75
N GLN A 194 -6.84 19.25 10.39
CA GLN A 194 -6.78 18.98 11.82
C GLN A 194 -7.06 17.50 12.10
N TYR A 195 -6.48 16.97 13.17
CA TYR A 195 -6.84 15.66 13.71
C TYR A 195 -7.31 15.79 15.15
N MET A 196 -8.14 14.85 15.59
CA MET A 196 -8.60 14.79 16.97
C MET A 196 -7.60 13.97 17.79
N ASP A 197 -7.09 14.55 18.86
CA ASP A 197 -6.28 13.85 19.88
C ASP A 197 -7.13 12.98 20.79
N GLU A 198 -6.49 12.13 21.59
CA GLU A 198 -7.16 11.19 22.50
C GLU A 198 -8.02 11.89 23.56
N ASP A 199 -7.64 13.10 23.96
CA ASP A 199 -8.38 13.95 24.90
C ASP A 199 -9.59 14.67 24.27
N GLY A 200 -9.79 14.49 22.95
CA GLY A 200 -10.85 15.12 22.17
C GLY A 200 -10.54 16.53 21.67
N SER A 201 -9.34 17.06 21.93
CA SER A 201 -8.87 18.32 21.36
C SER A 201 -8.50 18.16 19.88
N TRP A 202 -8.51 19.28 19.13
CA TRP A 202 -8.16 19.29 17.72
C TRP A 202 -6.80 19.96 17.51
N THR A 203 -5.87 19.22 16.92
CA THR A 203 -4.54 19.69 16.59
C THR A 203 -4.40 19.97 15.09
N THR A 204 -3.97 21.18 14.74
CA THR A 204 -3.71 21.59 13.35
C THR A 204 -2.38 21.07 12.85
N VAL A 205 -2.37 20.59 11.62
CA VAL A 205 -1.15 20.21 10.89
C VAL A 205 -1.09 20.94 9.54
N PRO A 206 0.11 21.26 9.04
CA PRO A 206 0.28 21.84 7.71
C PRO A 206 -0.26 20.91 6.62
N ASP A 207 -0.91 21.47 5.59
CA ASP A 207 -1.44 20.70 4.45
C ASP A 207 -0.39 19.84 3.74
N ASN A 208 0.86 20.26 3.75
CA ASN A 208 1.99 19.57 3.14
C ASN A 208 2.68 18.56 4.06
N THR A 209 2.14 18.31 5.25
CA THR A 209 2.70 17.28 6.16
C THR A 209 2.74 15.94 5.42
N PRO A 210 3.92 15.27 5.35
CA PRO A 210 4.04 13.97 4.70
C PRO A 210 3.17 12.94 5.42
N THR A 211 2.46 12.14 4.64
CA THR A 211 1.63 11.08 5.18
C THR A 211 1.78 9.79 4.38
N SER A 212 1.80 8.67 5.09
CA SER A 212 1.86 7.35 4.47
C SER A 212 0.48 6.95 3.96
N MET A 213 0.43 6.61 2.67
CA MET A 213 -0.71 5.95 2.04
C MET A 213 -0.38 4.50 1.67
N ASN A 214 0.54 3.89 2.43
CA ASN A 214 1.00 2.51 2.25
C ASN A 214 1.68 2.25 0.88
N MET A 215 2.36 3.26 0.33
CA MET A 215 3.19 3.13 -0.87
C MET A 215 4.66 3.12 -0.47
N TRP A 216 5.25 1.93 -0.44
CA TRP A 216 6.59 1.67 0.10
C TRP A 216 7.51 1.06 -0.95
N GLY A 217 8.77 1.49 -0.97
CA GLY A 217 9.82 0.91 -1.80
C GLY A 217 10.88 0.22 -0.95
N PHE A 218 11.26 -0.99 -1.32
CA PHE A 218 12.18 -1.84 -0.59
C PHE A 218 13.22 -2.50 -1.49
N THR A 219 14.39 -2.77 -0.92
CA THR A 219 15.35 -3.76 -1.46
C THR A 219 15.02 -5.16 -0.94
N PRO A 220 15.41 -6.25 -1.64
CA PRO A 220 14.99 -7.63 -1.31
C PRO A 220 15.37 -8.13 0.09
N ASP A 221 16.42 -7.54 0.70
CA ASP A 221 16.83 -7.82 2.08
C ASP A 221 15.73 -7.55 3.12
N TYR A 222 14.73 -6.72 2.76
CA TYR A 222 13.55 -6.50 3.58
C TYR A 222 12.83 -7.79 3.99
N PHE A 223 12.80 -8.79 3.11
CA PHE A 223 12.13 -10.07 3.39
C PHE A 223 12.78 -10.82 4.55
N GLU A 224 14.13 -10.78 4.67
CA GLU A 224 14.86 -11.45 5.74
C GLU A 224 14.58 -10.81 7.10
N TYR A 225 14.61 -9.49 7.17
CA TYR A 225 14.24 -8.76 8.38
C TYR A 225 12.77 -8.97 8.74
N SER A 226 11.88 -8.89 7.76
CA SER A 226 10.45 -9.09 7.96
C SER A 226 10.13 -10.48 8.49
N GLU A 227 10.78 -11.53 7.98
CA GLU A 227 10.62 -12.90 8.48
C GLU A 227 11.11 -13.05 9.93
N SER A 228 12.29 -12.49 10.23
CA SER A 228 12.85 -12.50 11.58
C SER A 228 11.93 -11.81 12.58
N TYR A 229 11.46 -10.62 12.22
CA TYR A 229 10.59 -9.82 13.11
C TYR A 229 9.17 -10.37 13.19
N PHE A 230 8.71 -11.12 12.18
CA PHE A 230 7.45 -11.85 12.28
C PHE A 230 7.53 -12.99 13.31
N LYS A 231 8.66 -13.71 13.38
CA LYS A 231 8.92 -14.70 14.44
C LYS A 231 8.89 -14.05 15.82
N GLU A 232 9.54 -12.89 15.97
CA GLU A 232 9.52 -12.12 17.23
C GLU A 232 8.10 -11.67 17.59
N PHE A 233 7.33 -11.16 16.62
CA PHE A 233 5.94 -10.77 16.80
C PHE A 233 5.07 -11.93 17.29
N LEU A 234 5.21 -13.12 16.70
CA LEU A 234 4.48 -14.33 17.08
C LEU A 234 4.94 -14.89 18.44
N SER A 235 6.19 -14.69 18.81
CA SER A 235 6.73 -15.14 20.12
C SER A 235 6.18 -14.34 21.29
N ASN A 236 5.54 -13.18 21.04
CA ASN A 236 4.89 -12.41 22.09
C ASN A 236 3.47 -12.93 22.33
N PRO A 237 3.16 -13.46 23.56
CA PRO A 237 1.83 -13.98 23.89
C PRO A 237 0.70 -12.98 23.61
N LYS A 238 0.92 -11.68 23.85
CA LYS A 238 -0.07 -10.63 23.59
C LYS A 238 -0.46 -10.54 22.09
N ASN A 239 0.45 -10.94 21.20
CA ASN A 239 0.20 -10.91 19.77
C ASN A 239 -0.43 -12.22 19.29
N ILE A 240 0.17 -13.38 19.65
CA ILE A 240 -0.29 -14.65 19.12
C ILE A 240 -1.66 -15.05 19.68
N GLU A 241 -1.92 -14.79 20.95
CA GLU A 241 -3.20 -15.09 21.60
C GLU A 241 -4.33 -14.13 21.19
N ASN A 242 -3.99 -12.92 20.75
CA ASN A 242 -4.95 -11.97 20.24
C ASN A 242 -5.35 -12.31 18.79
N LYS A 243 -6.52 -12.90 18.62
CA LYS A 243 -7.08 -13.31 17.31
C LYS A 243 -7.22 -12.17 16.29
N LYS A 244 -7.08 -10.90 16.73
CA LYS A 244 -7.19 -9.70 15.90
C LYS A 244 -5.86 -8.98 15.69
N SER A 245 -4.75 -9.44 16.28
CA SER A 245 -3.44 -8.83 16.11
C SER A 245 -2.99 -8.90 14.66
N GLU A 246 -2.32 -7.87 14.18
CA GLU A 246 -1.81 -7.78 12.81
C GLU A 246 -0.39 -7.23 12.80
N TYR A 247 0.44 -7.82 11.98
CA TYR A 247 1.80 -7.41 11.70
C TYR A 247 1.82 -6.50 10.47
N TYR A 248 1.84 -5.19 10.72
CA TYR A 248 1.74 -4.15 9.68
C TYR A 248 3.11 -3.71 9.15
N ILE A 249 3.15 -3.25 7.90
CA ILE A 249 4.35 -2.67 7.27
C ILE A 249 4.91 -1.51 8.10
N PRO A 250 4.14 -0.52 8.58
CA PRO A 250 4.68 0.57 9.41
C PRO A 250 5.35 0.09 10.71
N MET A 251 4.86 -0.98 11.35
CA MET A 251 5.52 -1.57 12.53
C MET A 251 6.93 -2.07 12.20
N MET A 252 7.04 -2.78 11.08
CA MET A 252 8.32 -3.29 10.59
C MET A 252 9.28 -2.16 10.24
N VAL A 253 8.79 -1.16 9.51
CA VAL A 253 9.58 0.01 9.11
C VAL A 253 10.07 0.79 10.33
N ASN A 254 9.20 1.08 11.30
CA ASN A 254 9.58 1.77 12.53
C ASN A 254 10.65 0.99 13.30
N LYS A 255 10.54 -0.36 13.36
CA LYS A 255 11.56 -1.18 14.02
C LYS A 255 12.91 -1.06 13.31
N LEU A 256 12.97 -1.17 12.00
CA LEU A 256 14.19 -1.04 11.20
C LEU A 256 14.87 0.33 11.37
N ILE A 257 14.08 1.40 11.42
CA ILE A 257 14.59 2.77 11.66
C ILE A 257 15.14 2.89 13.09
N ASN A 258 14.38 2.44 14.09
CA ASN A 258 14.77 2.55 15.50
C ASN A 258 16.01 1.71 15.84
N ASP A 259 16.15 0.55 15.21
CA ASP A 259 17.32 -0.33 15.38
C ASP A 259 18.53 0.15 14.57
N GLY A 260 18.39 1.24 13.77
CA GLY A 260 19.45 1.77 12.90
C GLY A 260 19.82 0.85 11.75
N THR A 261 18.96 -0.14 11.43
CA THR A 261 19.22 -1.16 10.40
C THR A 261 19.04 -0.58 9.00
N ALA A 262 18.06 0.29 8.80
CA ALA A 262 17.75 0.85 7.49
C ALA A 262 17.43 2.34 7.54
N THR A 263 17.63 3.01 6.41
CA THR A 263 17.13 4.36 6.15
C THR A 263 15.95 4.30 5.18
N VAL A 264 14.98 5.17 5.38
CA VAL A 264 13.78 5.27 4.54
C VAL A 264 13.67 6.70 4.03
N ASP A 265 13.86 6.90 2.74
CA ASP A 265 13.70 8.19 2.10
C ASP A 265 12.21 8.52 1.96
N VAL A 266 11.80 9.74 2.36
CA VAL A 266 10.44 10.21 2.13
C VAL A 266 10.40 10.97 0.81
N LEU A 267 9.81 10.35 -0.21
CA LEU A 267 9.71 10.91 -1.55
C LEU A 267 8.48 11.80 -1.64
N ASP A 268 8.67 13.11 -1.82
CA ASP A 268 7.55 14.05 -2.01
C ASP A 268 6.85 13.78 -3.34
N THR A 269 5.52 13.86 -3.31
CA THR A 269 4.68 13.82 -4.50
C THR A 269 3.61 14.91 -4.45
N THR A 270 3.29 15.45 -5.62
CA THR A 270 2.15 16.35 -5.80
C THR A 270 0.84 15.62 -6.05
N SER A 271 0.89 14.29 -6.15
CA SER A 271 -0.27 13.44 -6.40
C SER A 271 -1.40 13.68 -5.40
N THR A 272 -2.62 13.63 -5.88
CA THR A 272 -3.81 13.51 -5.05
C THR A 272 -4.13 12.03 -4.91
N TRP A 273 -4.21 11.57 -3.68
CA TRP A 273 -4.70 10.23 -3.38
C TRP A 273 -6.22 10.26 -3.21
N PHE A 274 -6.89 9.23 -3.69
CA PHE A 274 -8.29 8.98 -3.37
C PHE A 274 -8.61 7.48 -3.44
N GLY A 275 -9.71 7.11 -2.80
CA GLY A 275 -10.22 5.74 -2.78
C GLY A 275 -11.69 5.75 -2.35
N VAL A 276 -12.33 4.60 -2.38
CA VAL A 276 -13.71 4.44 -1.88
C VAL A 276 -13.64 4.03 -0.41
N THR A 277 -13.50 5.00 0.48
CA THR A 277 -13.52 4.79 1.95
C THR A 277 -14.96 4.61 2.44
N TYR A 278 -15.84 5.47 1.99
CA TYR A 278 -17.28 5.43 2.25
C TYR A 278 -18.03 5.08 0.96
N PRO A 279 -19.19 4.41 1.03
CA PRO A 279 -20.02 4.18 -0.16
C PRO A 279 -20.33 5.46 -0.93
N ALA A 280 -20.52 6.59 -0.23
CA ALA A 280 -20.77 7.90 -0.82
C ALA A 280 -19.57 8.48 -1.61
N ASP A 281 -18.34 7.97 -1.40
CA ASP A 281 -17.16 8.41 -2.16
C ASP A 281 -17.20 7.93 -3.62
N ARG A 282 -17.95 6.86 -3.93
CA ARG A 282 -17.90 6.18 -5.22
C ARG A 282 -18.15 7.11 -6.39
N ASP A 283 -19.22 7.89 -6.35
CA ASP A 283 -19.59 8.81 -7.45
C ASP A 283 -18.52 9.89 -7.63
N GLY A 284 -17.96 10.38 -6.53
CA GLY A 284 -16.84 11.32 -6.54
C GLY A 284 -15.58 10.74 -7.18
N VAL A 285 -15.27 9.47 -6.89
CA VAL A 285 -14.12 8.74 -7.49
C VAL A 285 -14.34 8.56 -8.99
N VAL A 286 -15.54 8.12 -9.42
CA VAL A 286 -15.89 7.98 -10.84
C VAL A 286 -15.73 9.31 -11.57
N ALA A 287 -16.24 10.41 -10.99
CA ALA A 287 -16.12 11.74 -11.58
C ALA A 287 -14.66 12.21 -11.71
N ARG A 288 -13.82 11.95 -10.70
CA ARG A 288 -12.39 12.29 -10.73
C ARG A 288 -11.63 11.48 -11.80
N ILE A 289 -11.87 10.17 -11.89
CA ILE A 289 -11.28 9.32 -12.93
C ILE A 289 -11.70 9.80 -14.32
N LYS A 290 -13.01 10.04 -14.51
CA LYS A 290 -13.52 10.56 -15.78
C LYS A 290 -12.85 11.87 -16.18
N LYS A 291 -12.70 12.79 -15.24
CA LYS A 291 -11.99 14.06 -15.47
C LYS A 291 -10.55 13.83 -15.94
N LEU A 292 -9.80 12.93 -15.30
CA LEU A 292 -8.42 12.60 -15.71
C LEU A 292 -8.34 12.01 -17.12
N VAL A 293 -9.36 11.24 -17.54
CA VAL A 293 -9.46 10.72 -18.91
C VAL A 293 -9.83 11.84 -19.90
N ASP A 294 -10.78 12.69 -19.54
CA ASP A 294 -11.21 13.83 -20.40
C ASP A 294 -10.07 14.85 -20.60
N GLU A 295 -9.21 15.04 -19.59
CA GLU A 295 -8.00 15.87 -19.66
C GLU A 295 -6.83 15.22 -20.40
N GLY A 296 -6.97 13.96 -20.84
CA GLY A 296 -5.94 13.22 -21.58
C GLY A 296 -4.79 12.72 -20.70
N ILE A 297 -4.91 12.77 -19.37
CA ILE A 297 -3.93 12.19 -18.43
C ILE A 297 -3.88 10.66 -18.59
N TYR A 298 -5.07 10.05 -18.73
CA TYR A 298 -5.20 8.63 -19.10
C TYR A 298 -5.87 8.48 -20.46
N PRO A 299 -5.51 7.44 -21.23
CA PRO A 299 -6.22 7.13 -22.47
C PRO A 299 -7.65 6.63 -22.14
N LYS A 300 -8.54 6.72 -23.12
CA LYS A 300 -9.92 6.21 -22.97
C LYS A 300 -9.96 4.72 -22.65
N LYS A 301 -8.98 3.95 -23.11
CA LYS A 301 -8.79 2.53 -22.81
C LYS A 301 -7.35 2.33 -22.38
N LEU A 302 -7.13 1.67 -21.20
CA LEU A 302 -5.79 1.49 -20.61
C LEU A 302 -4.99 0.36 -21.26
N PHE A 303 -5.66 -0.77 -21.58
CA PHE A 303 -5.10 -2.01 -22.11
C PHE A 303 -5.88 -2.53 -23.32
#